data_7fc98561e6a4d6dd8c4186c058ffbc6c
#
_entry.id   7fc98561e6a4d6dd8c4186c058ffbc6c
#
_cell.length_a   1.000
_cell.length_b   1.000
_cell.length_c   1.000
_cell.angle_alpha   90.00
_cell.angle_beta   90.00
_cell.angle_gamma   90.00
#
_symmetry.space_group_name_H-M   'P 1'
#
loop_
_entity.id
_entity.type
_entity.pdbx_description
1 polymer ?
#
loop_
_entity_poly.entity_id
_entity_poly.type
_entity_poly.pdbx_seq_one_letter_code
_entity_poly.pdbx_strand_id
1 'polypeptide(L)'
;MGSEDRWAQEGAELRERVAVACRVLAMEGHTDITQGHVSARHPGTSYYWIKASGLGLDEVTADDVVLVDLDGNKVWGSGRPHTELPIHAEIYRARPDVMAVVHTHPPYATALAASHVPLRPVSHEGALFWPELPRYTFTTDLVVTREQGEELAKALGSARACLMRNHGIVTVGSSVEEAALFALHLERAAKLQILAAALGPYTWTPDSEIAQKAAHLHSPRQLDRNWGYYVRKLKRWEQAWAQPAVSP
;
A
#
# COMPACT_ATOMS: atom_id res chain seq x y z
N MET A 1 8.70 11.34 -31.91
CA MET A 1 8.73 10.42 -30.75
C MET A 1 7.44 9.64 -30.79
N GLY A 2 7.48 8.33 -30.90
CA GLY A 2 6.29 7.48 -30.90
C GLY A 2 5.60 7.52 -29.54
N SER A 3 4.34 7.08 -29.47
CA SER A 3 3.59 7.03 -28.19
C SER A 3 4.28 6.15 -27.16
N GLU A 4 4.95 5.08 -27.57
CA GLU A 4 5.70 4.19 -26.68
C GLU A 4 6.93 4.85 -26.06
N ASP A 5 7.71 5.60 -26.86
CA ASP A 5 8.89 6.33 -26.37
C ASP A 5 8.50 7.40 -25.34
N ARG A 6 7.35 8.04 -25.57
CA ARG A 6 6.80 9.05 -24.66
C ARG A 6 6.53 8.45 -23.28
N TRP A 7 5.76 7.36 -23.19
CA TRP A 7 5.42 6.75 -21.91
C TRP A 7 6.63 6.14 -21.19
N ALA A 8 7.59 5.60 -21.96
CA ALA A 8 8.85 5.10 -21.43
C ALA A 8 9.61 6.19 -20.66
N GLN A 9 9.66 7.40 -21.21
CA GLN A 9 10.39 8.54 -20.64
C GLN A 9 9.59 9.22 -19.52
N GLU A 10 8.32 9.58 -19.75
CA GLU A 10 7.48 10.30 -18.79
C GLU A 10 7.17 9.46 -17.54
N GLY A 11 7.10 8.13 -17.67
CA GLY A 11 6.81 7.22 -16.58
C GLY A 11 8.01 6.68 -15.82
N ALA A 12 9.24 6.94 -16.25
CA ALA A 12 10.43 6.28 -15.71
C ALA A 12 10.59 6.43 -14.20
N GLU A 13 10.42 7.64 -13.69
CA GLU A 13 10.51 7.92 -12.25
C GLU A 13 9.39 7.23 -11.46
N LEU A 14 8.14 7.31 -11.92
CA LEU A 14 7.00 6.69 -11.22
C LEU A 14 7.11 5.17 -11.21
N ARG A 15 7.58 4.56 -12.30
CA ARG A 15 7.81 3.11 -12.37
C ARG A 15 8.86 2.66 -11.34
N GLU A 16 9.98 3.38 -11.25
CA GLU A 16 11.02 3.08 -10.25
C GLU A 16 10.47 3.26 -8.82
N ARG A 17 9.71 4.32 -8.55
CA ARG A 17 9.09 4.53 -7.23
C ARG A 17 8.12 3.41 -6.86
N VAL A 18 7.29 2.93 -7.81
CA VAL A 18 6.39 1.78 -7.61
C VAL A 18 7.20 0.51 -7.32
N ALA A 19 8.23 0.23 -8.11
CA ALA A 19 9.08 -0.95 -7.92
C ALA A 19 9.81 -0.93 -6.57
N VAL A 20 10.39 0.19 -6.18
CA VAL A 20 11.03 0.35 -4.86
C VAL A 20 10.01 0.15 -3.73
N ALA A 21 8.79 0.68 -3.86
CA ALA A 21 7.76 0.49 -2.85
C ALA A 21 7.33 -0.99 -2.72
N CYS A 22 7.19 -1.71 -3.82
CA CYS A 22 6.92 -3.14 -3.80
C CYS A 22 8.00 -3.88 -3.01
N ARG A 23 9.28 -3.67 -3.34
CA ARG A 23 10.38 -4.35 -2.67
C ARG A 23 10.53 -3.96 -1.18
N VAL A 24 10.26 -2.69 -0.83
CA VAL A 24 10.22 -2.25 0.58
C VAL A 24 9.11 -2.97 1.34
N LEU A 25 7.91 -3.06 0.78
CA LEU A 25 6.80 -3.79 1.37
C LEU A 25 7.12 -5.27 1.55
N ALA A 26 7.74 -5.90 0.56
CA ALA A 26 8.20 -7.29 0.64
C ALA A 26 9.20 -7.48 1.79
N MET A 27 10.25 -6.66 1.84
CA MET A 27 11.27 -6.69 2.90
C MET A 27 10.67 -6.57 4.30
N GLU A 28 9.55 -5.85 4.45
CA GLU A 28 8.86 -5.63 5.74
C GLU A 28 7.72 -6.64 5.99
N GLY A 29 7.61 -7.70 5.18
CA GLY A 29 6.70 -8.82 5.44
C GLY A 29 5.30 -8.69 4.86
N HIS A 30 5.11 -7.83 3.86
CA HIS A 30 3.86 -7.74 3.10
C HIS A 30 3.79 -8.72 1.91
N THR A 31 4.65 -9.73 1.90
CA THR A 31 4.67 -10.76 0.86
C THR A 31 3.52 -11.75 1.01
N ASP A 32 2.89 -12.06 -0.10
CA ASP A 32 1.91 -13.15 -0.22
C ASP A 32 2.03 -13.75 -1.62
N ILE A 33 3.08 -14.53 -1.84
CA ILE A 33 3.46 -15.13 -3.13
C ILE A 33 3.51 -14.05 -4.21
N THR A 34 2.61 -14.07 -5.19
CA THR A 34 2.51 -13.09 -6.29
C THR A 34 1.42 -12.03 -6.07
N GLN A 35 0.76 -12.09 -4.92
CA GLN A 35 -0.32 -11.17 -4.57
C GLN A 35 0.21 -9.81 -4.11
N GLY A 36 -0.72 -8.87 -3.96
CA GLY A 36 -0.38 -7.50 -3.60
C GLY A 36 0.14 -6.66 -4.77
N HIS A 37 -0.21 -5.39 -4.76
CA HIS A 37 0.16 -4.47 -5.82
C HIS A 37 0.18 -3.03 -5.35
N VAL A 38 1.08 -2.27 -5.97
CA VAL A 38 1.27 -0.83 -5.76
C VAL A 38 1.00 -0.13 -7.07
N SER A 39 0.29 0.99 -7.01
CA SER A 39 0.09 1.85 -8.18
C SER A 39 0.39 3.32 -7.89
N ALA A 40 0.66 4.06 -8.96
CA ALA A 40 0.86 5.51 -8.95
C ALA A 40 0.09 6.16 -10.09
N ARG A 41 -0.76 7.17 -9.78
CA ARG A 41 -1.46 7.97 -10.77
C ARG A 41 -0.44 8.74 -11.63
N HIS A 42 -0.59 8.71 -12.95
CA HIS A 42 0.18 9.59 -13.82
C HIS A 42 -0.42 11.00 -13.76
N PRO A 43 0.38 12.03 -13.37
CA PRO A 43 -0.13 13.38 -13.14
C PRO A 43 -0.86 13.97 -14.35
N GLY A 44 -1.99 14.63 -14.11
CA GLY A 44 -2.77 15.32 -15.14
C GLY A 44 -3.49 14.42 -16.15
N THR A 45 -3.60 13.12 -15.88
CA THR A 45 -4.20 12.15 -16.79
C THR A 45 -5.19 11.20 -16.09
N SER A 46 -5.88 10.37 -16.89
CA SER A 46 -6.72 9.26 -16.41
C SER A 46 -5.96 7.93 -16.37
N TYR A 47 -4.62 7.96 -16.38
CA TYR A 47 -3.78 6.77 -16.37
C TYR A 47 -3.09 6.58 -15.03
N TYR A 48 -2.72 5.34 -14.72
CA TYR A 48 -1.90 5.00 -13.57
C TYR A 48 -0.93 3.86 -13.88
N TRP A 49 0.24 3.92 -13.28
CA TRP A 49 1.27 2.90 -13.31
C TRP A 49 0.97 1.87 -12.22
N ILE A 50 1.06 0.59 -12.53
CA ILE A 50 0.79 -0.49 -11.57
C ILE A 50 1.74 -1.66 -11.80
N LYS A 51 2.14 -2.32 -10.73
CA LYS A 51 2.86 -3.59 -10.78
C LYS A 51 2.13 -4.60 -11.65
N ALA A 52 2.85 -5.24 -12.56
CA ALA A 52 2.31 -6.33 -13.38
C ALA A 52 1.93 -7.55 -12.54
N SER A 53 0.96 -8.32 -13.03
CA SER A 53 0.53 -9.58 -12.43
C SER A 53 1.59 -10.67 -12.57
N GLY A 54 1.61 -11.62 -11.63
CA GLY A 54 2.42 -12.84 -11.68
C GLY A 54 3.82 -12.73 -11.08
N LEU A 55 4.17 -11.59 -10.50
CA LEU A 55 5.44 -11.38 -9.80
C LEU A 55 5.20 -11.17 -8.30
N GLY A 56 6.10 -11.69 -7.45
CA GLY A 56 6.18 -11.31 -6.04
C GLY A 56 6.57 -9.85 -5.89
N LEU A 57 6.24 -9.23 -4.75
CA LEU A 57 6.60 -7.84 -4.50
C LEU A 57 8.13 -7.63 -4.45
N ASP A 58 8.88 -8.64 -4.07
CA ASP A 58 10.34 -8.64 -3.96
C ASP A 58 11.07 -8.72 -5.33
N GLU A 59 10.38 -9.21 -6.37
CA GLU A 59 10.95 -9.39 -7.72
C GLU A 59 10.79 -8.15 -8.61
N VAL A 60 9.93 -7.18 -8.22
CA VAL A 60 9.49 -6.09 -9.09
C VAL A 60 10.61 -5.12 -9.43
N THR A 61 10.84 -4.93 -10.72
CA THR A 61 11.68 -3.88 -11.29
C THR A 61 10.82 -2.80 -11.98
N ALA A 62 11.42 -1.70 -12.39
CA ALA A 62 10.71 -0.65 -13.13
C ALA A 62 10.12 -1.15 -14.46
N ASP A 63 10.70 -2.18 -15.07
CA ASP A 63 10.22 -2.75 -16.33
C ASP A 63 9.00 -3.67 -16.13
N ASP A 64 8.71 -4.05 -14.90
CA ASP A 64 7.54 -4.84 -14.51
C ASP A 64 6.34 -3.98 -14.13
N VAL A 65 6.41 -2.67 -14.35
CA VAL A 65 5.32 -1.73 -14.07
C VAL A 65 4.68 -1.31 -15.38
N VAL A 66 3.37 -1.54 -15.48
CA VAL A 66 2.58 -1.26 -16.69
C VAL A 66 1.70 -0.02 -16.50
N LEU A 67 1.39 0.66 -17.61
CA LEU A 67 0.44 1.78 -17.63
C LEU A 67 -0.94 1.26 -18.03
N VAL A 68 -1.95 1.62 -17.25
CA VAL A 68 -3.36 1.28 -17.52
C VAL A 68 -4.24 2.52 -17.41
N ASP A 69 -5.37 2.51 -18.10
CA ASP A 69 -6.42 3.51 -17.92
C ASP A 69 -7.36 3.11 -16.75
N LEU A 70 -8.26 4.02 -16.41
CA LEU A 70 -9.24 3.76 -15.35
C LEU A 70 -10.26 2.68 -15.72
N ASP A 71 -10.41 2.32 -16.99
CA ASP A 71 -11.29 1.24 -17.43
C ASP A 71 -10.58 -0.12 -17.47
N GLY A 72 -9.29 -0.16 -17.08
CA GLY A 72 -8.50 -1.39 -16.98
C GLY A 72 -7.79 -1.80 -18.26
N ASN A 73 -7.82 -0.96 -19.31
CA ASN A 73 -7.11 -1.24 -20.54
C ASN A 73 -5.63 -0.94 -20.39
N LYS A 74 -4.77 -1.88 -20.80
CA LYS A 74 -3.33 -1.66 -20.83
C LYS A 74 -2.96 -0.69 -21.94
N VAL A 75 -2.23 0.36 -21.57
CA VAL A 75 -1.77 1.42 -22.47
C VAL A 75 -0.30 1.23 -22.84
N TRP A 76 0.54 0.75 -21.88
CA TRP A 76 1.96 0.58 -22.08
C TRP A 76 2.55 -0.50 -21.17
N GLY A 77 3.68 -1.08 -21.58
CA GLY A 77 4.45 -2.09 -20.85
C GLY A 77 4.21 -3.52 -21.33
N SER A 78 5.16 -4.42 -21.03
CA SER A 78 5.14 -5.81 -21.49
C SER A 78 4.30 -6.74 -20.63
N GLY A 79 4.19 -6.45 -19.32
CA GLY A 79 3.48 -7.27 -18.35
C GLY A 79 1.96 -7.30 -18.55
N ARG A 80 1.30 -8.24 -17.87
CA ARG A 80 -0.17 -8.30 -17.81
C ARG A 80 -0.65 -7.40 -16.67
N PRO A 81 -1.71 -6.61 -16.84
CA PRO A 81 -2.36 -5.92 -15.74
C PRO A 81 -2.87 -6.92 -14.67
N HIS A 82 -2.95 -6.46 -13.43
CA HIS A 82 -3.52 -7.26 -12.35
C HIS A 82 -5.03 -7.41 -12.50
N THR A 83 -5.61 -8.49 -11.98
CA THR A 83 -7.07 -8.70 -12.06
C THR A 83 -7.86 -7.75 -11.17
N GLU A 84 -7.27 -7.29 -10.08
CA GLU A 84 -7.89 -6.39 -9.10
C GLU A 84 -7.67 -4.90 -9.41
N LEU A 85 -7.59 -4.53 -10.69
CA LEU A 85 -7.52 -3.12 -11.11
C LEU A 85 -8.66 -2.26 -10.53
N PRO A 86 -9.90 -2.77 -10.33
CA PRO A 86 -10.98 -1.95 -9.76
C PRO A 86 -10.68 -1.38 -8.38
N ILE A 87 -9.84 -2.02 -7.56
CA ILE A 87 -9.35 -1.44 -6.28
C ILE A 87 -8.73 -0.06 -6.53
N HIS A 88 -7.84 0.04 -7.52
CA HIS A 88 -7.10 1.25 -7.83
C HIS A 88 -7.95 2.25 -8.62
N ALA A 89 -8.57 1.78 -9.69
CA ALA A 89 -9.31 2.61 -10.63
C ALA A 89 -10.44 3.39 -9.93
N GLU A 90 -11.26 2.71 -9.11
CA GLU A 90 -12.41 3.35 -8.48
C GLU A 90 -12.00 4.26 -7.30
N ILE A 91 -10.92 3.95 -6.58
CA ILE A 91 -10.33 4.89 -5.62
C ILE A 91 -9.82 6.14 -6.35
N TYR A 92 -9.12 5.99 -7.49
CA TYR A 92 -8.68 7.14 -8.27
C TYR A 92 -9.82 7.96 -8.86
N ARG A 93 -10.94 7.35 -9.23
CA ARG A 93 -12.15 8.07 -9.68
C ARG A 93 -12.78 8.88 -8.55
N ALA A 94 -12.91 8.28 -7.37
CA ALA A 94 -13.56 8.88 -6.21
C ALA A 94 -12.69 9.93 -5.49
N ARG A 95 -11.36 9.82 -5.57
CA ARG A 95 -10.39 10.58 -4.78
C ARG A 95 -9.32 11.24 -5.69
N PRO A 96 -9.60 12.46 -6.22
CA PRO A 96 -8.60 13.20 -7.03
C PRO A 96 -7.32 13.56 -6.28
N ASP A 97 -7.37 13.63 -4.96
CA ASP A 97 -6.24 13.89 -4.08
C ASP A 97 -5.30 12.68 -3.90
N VAL A 98 -5.77 11.48 -4.23
CA VAL A 98 -4.96 10.25 -4.12
C VAL A 98 -4.08 10.11 -5.36
N MET A 99 -2.76 10.03 -5.11
CA MET A 99 -1.75 9.83 -6.14
C MET A 99 -1.16 8.41 -6.14
N ALA A 100 -1.36 7.65 -5.07
CA ALA A 100 -0.89 6.26 -5.00
C ALA A 100 -1.84 5.39 -4.16
N VAL A 101 -1.92 4.12 -4.54
CA VAL A 101 -2.71 3.09 -3.86
C VAL A 101 -1.84 1.86 -3.65
N VAL A 102 -1.87 1.32 -2.44
CA VAL A 102 -1.23 0.06 -2.06
C VAL A 102 -2.30 -0.91 -1.59
N HIS A 103 -2.32 -2.11 -2.14
CA HIS A 103 -3.10 -3.24 -1.66
C HIS A 103 -2.18 -4.40 -1.35
N THR A 104 -2.26 -4.94 -0.13
CA THR A 104 -1.42 -6.06 0.34
C THR A 104 -2.15 -6.86 1.42
N HIS A 105 -1.59 -8.05 1.76
CA HIS A 105 -2.16 -8.99 2.73
C HIS A 105 -1.22 -9.23 3.93
N PRO A 106 -0.73 -8.18 4.63
CA PRO A 106 0.19 -8.39 5.73
C PRO A 106 -0.49 -9.08 6.92
N PRO A 107 0.22 -9.98 7.64
CA PRO A 107 -0.42 -10.95 8.54
C PRO A 107 -1.28 -10.33 9.65
N TYR A 108 -0.77 -9.31 10.33
CA TYR A 108 -1.47 -8.75 11.50
C TYR A 108 -2.62 -7.84 11.12
N ALA A 109 -2.46 -7.02 10.08
CA ALA A 109 -3.55 -6.17 9.61
C ALA A 109 -4.64 -7.00 8.92
N THR A 110 -4.28 -8.09 8.22
CA THR A 110 -5.24 -9.05 7.66
C THR A 110 -5.99 -9.80 8.77
N ALA A 111 -5.30 -10.23 9.84
CA ALA A 111 -5.95 -10.81 11.01
C ALA A 111 -6.92 -9.82 11.70
N LEU A 112 -6.51 -8.54 11.80
CA LEU A 112 -7.40 -7.48 12.29
C LEU A 112 -8.59 -7.27 11.37
N ALA A 113 -8.41 -7.35 10.04
CA ALA A 113 -9.49 -7.24 9.05
C ALA A 113 -10.52 -8.38 9.15
N ALA A 114 -10.09 -9.57 9.56
CA ALA A 114 -10.96 -10.71 9.82
C ALA A 114 -11.72 -10.63 11.15
N SER A 115 -11.35 -9.70 12.03
CA SER A 115 -11.98 -9.51 13.35
C SER A 115 -12.98 -8.36 13.34
N HIS A 116 -13.81 -8.23 14.37
CA HIS A 116 -14.66 -7.07 14.63
C HIS A 116 -13.99 -6.05 15.58
N VAL A 117 -12.77 -6.33 16.03
CA VAL A 117 -12.07 -5.47 16.99
C VAL A 117 -11.63 -4.18 16.29
N PRO A 118 -11.98 -2.99 16.82
CA PRO A 118 -11.50 -1.73 16.26
C PRO A 118 -9.99 -1.58 16.51
N LEU A 119 -9.29 -0.94 15.57
CA LEU A 119 -7.91 -0.53 15.80
C LEU A 119 -7.88 0.57 16.86
N ARG A 120 -7.04 0.39 17.88
CA ARG A 120 -6.79 1.35 18.95
C ARG A 120 -5.37 1.91 18.85
N PRO A 121 -5.13 3.18 19.17
CA PRO A 121 -3.80 3.78 19.11
C PRO A 121 -2.91 3.31 20.29
N VAL A 122 -2.61 2.02 20.34
CA VAL A 122 -1.70 1.40 21.30
C VAL A 122 -0.25 1.86 21.07
N SER A 123 0.07 2.21 19.83
CA SER A 123 1.38 2.72 19.42
C SER A 123 1.26 4.10 18.74
N HIS A 124 2.40 4.69 18.37
CA HIS A 124 2.42 5.94 17.60
C HIS A 124 1.71 5.77 16.26
N GLU A 125 1.98 4.67 15.57
CA GLU A 125 1.44 4.37 14.23
C GLU A 125 -0.09 4.25 14.25
N GLY A 126 -0.66 3.69 15.32
CA GLY A 126 -2.11 3.58 15.47
C GLY A 126 -2.84 4.92 15.50
N ALA A 127 -2.17 5.99 15.93
CA ALA A 127 -2.74 7.34 15.93
C ALA A 127 -3.02 7.88 14.52
N LEU A 128 -2.34 7.37 13.48
CA LEU A 128 -2.55 7.78 12.09
C LEU A 128 -3.92 7.36 11.53
N PHE A 129 -4.53 6.35 12.13
CA PHE A 129 -5.79 5.72 11.69
C PHE A 129 -6.96 5.99 12.63
N TRP A 130 -6.81 6.95 13.53
CA TRP A 130 -7.86 7.41 14.45
C TRP A 130 -8.72 8.52 13.78
N PRO A 131 -10.02 8.68 14.11
CA PRO A 131 -10.77 7.95 15.15
C PRO A 131 -11.27 6.58 14.70
N GLU A 132 -11.35 6.32 13.42
CA GLU A 132 -11.86 5.08 12.89
C GLU A 132 -11.08 4.63 11.65
N LEU A 133 -10.73 3.35 11.63
CA LEU A 133 -10.21 2.67 10.46
C LEU A 133 -11.37 1.99 9.73
N PRO A 134 -11.76 2.46 8.53
CA PRO A 134 -12.88 1.91 7.78
C PRO A 134 -12.72 0.42 7.46
N ARG A 135 -13.86 -0.25 7.23
CA ARG A 135 -13.93 -1.66 6.85
C ARG A 135 -14.77 -1.83 5.59
N TYR A 136 -14.18 -2.46 4.60
CA TYR A 136 -14.89 -2.95 3.42
C TYR A 136 -15.47 -4.34 3.72
N THR A 137 -16.78 -4.49 3.59
CA THR A 137 -17.50 -5.71 3.94
C THR A 137 -18.40 -6.23 2.82
N PHE A 138 -18.37 -5.59 1.63
CA PHE A 138 -19.21 -5.93 0.50
C PHE A 138 -18.93 -7.35 -0.03
N THR A 139 -17.66 -7.72 -0.15
CA THR A 139 -17.22 -9.09 -0.48
C THR A 139 -16.00 -9.48 0.35
N THR A 140 -15.72 -10.78 0.41
CA THR A 140 -14.47 -11.36 0.94
C THR A 140 -13.60 -11.96 -0.15
N ASP A 141 -14.09 -11.93 -1.38
CA ASP A 141 -13.40 -12.40 -2.58
C ASP A 141 -12.59 -11.29 -3.24
N LEU A 142 -11.91 -11.60 -4.33
CA LEU A 142 -11.18 -10.64 -5.15
C LEU A 142 -12.09 -9.50 -5.64
N VAL A 143 -11.56 -8.30 -5.68
CA VAL A 143 -12.26 -7.09 -6.17
C VAL A 143 -12.00 -6.96 -7.67
N VAL A 144 -12.81 -7.62 -8.49
CA VAL A 144 -12.61 -7.74 -9.94
C VAL A 144 -13.66 -7.01 -10.75
N THR A 145 -14.74 -6.52 -10.13
CA THR A 145 -15.77 -5.74 -10.81
C THR A 145 -15.72 -4.28 -10.40
N ARG A 146 -16.22 -3.43 -11.29
CA ARG A 146 -16.34 -2.00 -11.02
C ARG A 146 -17.20 -1.73 -9.78
N GLU A 147 -18.35 -2.40 -9.63
CA GLU A 147 -19.23 -2.27 -8.46
C GLU A 147 -18.49 -2.56 -7.16
N GLN A 148 -17.70 -3.64 -7.11
CA GLN A 148 -16.89 -3.99 -5.93
C GLN A 148 -15.87 -2.88 -5.61
N GLY A 149 -15.24 -2.31 -6.65
CA GLY A 149 -14.29 -1.19 -6.49
C GLY A 149 -14.97 0.10 -6.01
N GLU A 150 -16.16 0.43 -6.53
CA GLU A 150 -16.96 1.59 -6.11
C GLU A 150 -17.36 1.48 -4.63
N GLU A 151 -17.80 0.30 -4.18
CA GLU A 151 -18.13 0.05 -2.78
C GLU A 151 -16.88 0.09 -1.88
N LEU A 152 -15.71 -0.34 -2.38
CA LEU A 152 -14.45 -0.18 -1.65
C LEU A 152 -14.05 1.29 -1.52
N ALA A 153 -14.13 2.06 -2.61
CA ALA A 153 -13.83 3.49 -2.59
C ALA A 153 -14.76 4.26 -1.66
N LYS A 154 -16.04 3.88 -1.65
CA LYS A 154 -17.06 4.41 -0.72
C LYS A 154 -16.75 4.05 0.73
N ALA A 155 -16.38 2.81 1.01
CA ALA A 155 -15.97 2.38 2.36
C ALA A 155 -14.73 3.12 2.84
N LEU A 156 -13.72 3.29 1.98
CA LEU A 156 -12.51 4.06 2.28
C LEU A 156 -12.83 5.53 2.62
N GLY A 157 -13.77 6.14 1.89
CA GLY A 157 -14.14 7.54 2.08
C GLY A 157 -12.93 8.49 2.02
N SER A 158 -12.79 9.36 3.00
CA SER A 158 -11.64 10.27 3.14
C SER A 158 -10.47 9.68 3.94
N ALA A 159 -10.56 8.43 4.39
CA ALA A 159 -9.52 7.79 5.20
C ALA A 159 -8.24 7.49 4.39
N ARG A 160 -7.16 7.21 5.12
CA ARG A 160 -5.84 6.85 4.58
C ARG A 160 -5.71 5.36 4.31
N ALA A 161 -6.58 4.56 4.93
CA ALA A 161 -6.56 3.10 4.85
C ALA A 161 -7.96 2.51 5.05
N CYS A 162 -8.16 1.31 4.55
CA CYS A 162 -9.36 0.51 4.77
C CYS A 162 -8.96 -0.95 4.98
N LEU A 163 -9.57 -1.59 5.98
CA LEU A 163 -9.47 -3.04 6.17
C LEU A 163 -10.47 -3.73 5.24
N MET A 164 -10.01 -4.71 4.48
CA MET A 164 -10.86 -5.54 3.62
C MET A 164 -11.15 -6.85 4.35
N ARG A 165 -12.41 -7.08 4.71
CA ARG A 165 -12.83 -8.24 5.52
C ARG A 165 -12.36 -9.56 4.93
N ASN A 166 -11.59 -10.36 5.72
CA ASN A 166 -11.03 -11.66 5.34
C ASN A 166 -10.19 -11.64 4.04
N HIS A 167 -9.62 -10.49 3.68
CA HIS A 167 -8.87 -10.33 2.45
C HIS A 167 -7.50 -9.69 2.74
N GLY A 168 -7.48 -8.42 3.09
CA GLY A 168 -6.25 -7.68 3.30
C GLY A 168 -6.49 -6.22 3.67
N ILE A 169 -5.62 -5.36 3.18
CA ILE A 169 -5.71 -3.90 3.40
C ILE A 169 -5.58 -3.13 2.10
N VAL A 170 -6.16 -1.93 2.08
CA VAL A 170 -5.85 -0.90 1.11
C VAL A 170 -5.37 0.35 1.83
N THR A 171 -4.31 0.99 1.32
CA THR A 171 -3.84 2.29 1.79
C THR A 171 -3.61 3.25 0.63
N VAL A 172 -3.79 4.54 0.89
CA VAL A 172 -3.71 5.58 -0.13
C VAL A 172 -2.85 6.74 0.35
N GLY A 173 -2.25 7.46 -0.58
CA GLY A 173 -1.39 8.61 -0.26
C GLY A 173 -1.30 9.62 -1.40
N SER A 174 -0.77 10.79 -1.08
CA SER A 174 -0.42 11.84 -2.04
C SER A 174 0.88 11.52 -2.81
N SER A 175 1.55 10.44 -2.44
CA SER A 175 2.71 9.87 -3.14
C SER A 175 2.80 8.36 -2.90
N VAL A 176 3.64 7.68 -3.68
CA VAL A 176 3.92 6.24 -3.52
C VAL A 176 4.49 5.95 -2.14
N GLU A 177 5.41 6.79 -1.70
CA GLU A 177 6.09 6.66 -0.41
C GLU A 177 5.12 6.78 0.75
N GLU A 178 4.20 7.74 0.67
CA GLU A 178 3.19 7.95 1.72
C GLU A 178 2.23 6.77 1.80
N ALA A 179 1.70 6.29 0.67
CA ALA A 179 0.82 5.12 0.63
C ALA A 179 1.50 3.86 1.20
N ALA A 180 2.77 3.62 0.82
CA ALA A 180 3.56 2.50 1.33
C ALA A 180 3.84 2.64 2.84
N LEU A 181 4.20 3.83 3.32
CA LEU A 181 4.41 4.06 4.75
C LEU A 181 3.12 3.83 5.56
N PHE A 182 1.95 4.20 5.04
CA PHE A 182 0.69 3.89 5.71
C PHE A 182 0.43 2.39 5.79
N ALA A 183 0.77 1.61 4.76
CA ALA A 183 0.66 0.15 4.82
C ALA A 183 1.57 -0.45 5.91
N LEU A 184 2.83 -0.03 5.96
CA LEU A 184 3.79 -0.46 6.99
C LEU A 184 3.36 -0.04 8.40
N HIS A 185 2.85 1.17 8.55
CA HIS A 185 2.36 1.67 9.85
C HIS A 185 1.11 0.93 10.30
N LEU A 186 0.19 0.60 9.38
CA LEU A 186 -1.02 -0.15 9.71
C LEU A 186 -0.69 -1.56 10.18
N GLU A 187 0.19 -2.26 9.48
CA GLU A 187 0.66 -3.59 9.89
C GLU A 187 1.31 -3.55 11.28
N ARG A 188 2.19 -2.58 11.51
CA ARG A 188 2.84 -2.40 12.81
C ARG A 188 1.84 -2.08 13.93
N ALA A 189 0.87 -1.21 13.67
CA ALA A 189 -0.18 -0.86 14.65
C ALA A 189 -1.05 -2.06 15.00
N ALA A 190 -1.48 -2.84 13.99
CA ALA A 190 -2.24 -4.06 14.18
C ALA A 190 -1.44 -5.11 14.99
N LYS A 191 -0.17 -5.32 14.63
CA LYS A 191 0.73 -6.23 15.36
C LYS A 191 0.82 -5.87 16.83
N LEU A 192 1.10 -4.61 17.15
CA LEU A 192 1.28 -4.17 18.54
C LEU A 192 -0.02 -4.28 19.33
N GLN A 193 -1.17 -3.98 18.74
CA GLN A 193 -2.45 -4.16 19.40
C GLN A 193 -2.75 -5.63 19.68
N ILE A 194 -2.54 -6.53 18.72
CA ILE A 194 -2.76 -7.98 18.88
C ILE A 194 -1.86 -8.53 19.99
N LEU A 195 -0.58 -8.15 20.01
CA LEU A 195 0.35 -8.57 21.04
C LEU A 195 -0.02 -8.02 22.42
N ALA A 196 -0.43 -6.74 22.51
CA ALA A 196 -0.89 -6.17 23.78
C ALA A 196 -2.14 -6.88 24.30
N ALA A 197 -3.12 -7.16 23.43
CA ALA A 197 -4.33 -7.87 23.78
C ALA A 197 -4.06 -9.31 24.29
N ALA A 198 -3.04 -9.98 23.75
CA ALA A 198 -2.64 -11.33 24.20
C ALA A 198 -2.05 -11.33 25.63
N LEU A 199 -1.55 -10.19 26.11
CA LEU A 199 -1.03 -10.05 27.48
C LEU A 199 -2.14 -9.76 28.53
N GLY A 200 -3.37 -9.52 28.09
CA GLY A 200 -4.50 -9.17 28.95
C GLY A 200 -5.00 -7.74 28.73
N PRO A 201 -5.62 -7.09 29.73
CA PRO A 201 -6.10 -5.72 29.61
C PRO A 201 -4.97 -4.75 29.23
N TYR A 202 -5.20 -3.90 28.23
CA TYR A 202 -4.22 -2.95 27.74
C TYR A 202 -4.78 -1.52 27.65
N THR A 203 -3.91 -0.55 27.61
CA THR A 203 -4.23 0.85 27.45
C THR A 203 -3.85 1.35 26.07
N TRP A 204 -4.43 2.49 25.67
CA TRP A 204 -4.09 3.19 24.43
C TRP A 204 -3.98 4.69 24.67
N THR A 205 -3.46 5.40 23.67
CA THR A 205 -3.29 6.86 23.74
C THR A 205 -4.65 7.54 23.96
N PRO A 206 -4.76 8.45 24.95
CA PRO A 206 -5.99 9.22 25.17
C PRO A 206 -6.32 10.12 23.97
N ASP A 207 -7.60 10.35 23.71
CA ASP A 207 -8.08 11.14 22.57
C ASP A 207 -7.45 12.54 22.51
N SER A 208 -7.19 13.16 23.69
CA SER A 208 -6.55 14.45 23.80
C SER A 208 -5.12 14.53 23.25
N GLU A 209 -4.42 13.40 23.12
CA GLU A 209 -3.03 13.35 22.66
C GLU A 209 -2.89 12.82 21.21
N ILE A 210 -3.95 12.20 20.67
CA ILE A 210 -3.86 11.48 19.38
C ILE A 210 -3.54 12.41 18.23
N ALA A 211 -4.20 13.57 18.15
CA ALA A 211 -4.00 14.52 17.04
C ALA A 211 -2.54 15.01 16.97
N GLN A 212 -1.94 15.36 18.11
CA GLN A 212 -0.54 15.78 18.18
C GLN A 212 0.40 14.63 17.81
N LYS A 213 0.13 13.44 18.30
CA LYS A 213 0.90 12.22 18.02
C LYS A 213 0.89 11.87 16.54
N ALA A 214 -0.28 11.92 15.91
CA ALA A 214 -0.44 11.71 14.47
C ALA A 214 0.32 12.75 13.63
N ALA A 215 0.23 14.04 14.01
CA ALA A 215 0.92 15.13 13.33
C ALA A 215 2.46 14.98 13.36
N HIS A 216 3.04 14.48 14.44
CA HIS A 216 4.47 14.20 14.52
C HIS A 216 4.93 13.15 13.51
N LEU A 217 4.13 12.07 13.32
CA LEU A 217 4.47 11.00 12.38
C LEU A 217 4.22 11.39 10.92
N HIS A 218 3.22 12.23 10.67
CA HIS A 218 2.76 12.60 9.32
C HIS A 218 3.33 13.94 8.84
N SER A 219 4.33 14.50 9.52
CA SER A 219 5.00 15.70 9.00
C SER A 219 5.83 15.34 7.76
N PRO A 220 5.91 16.21 6.72
CA PRO A 220 6.70 15.96 5.52
C PRO A 220 8.14 15.53 5.84
N ARG A 221 8.78 16.20 6.77
CA ARG A 221 10.14 15.87 7.25
C ARG A 221 10.23 14.44 7.80
N GLN A 222 9.20 13.98 8.53
CA GLN A 222 9.22 12.64 9.12
C GLN A 222 8.95 11.56 8.05
N LEU A 223 8.07 11.84 7.09
CA LEU A 223 7.82 10.97 5.95
C LEU A 223 9.12 10.75 5.15
N ASP A 224 9.82 11.82 4.77
CA ASP A 224 11.09 11.74 4.05
C ASP A 224 12.15 10.94 4.82
N ARG A 225 12.26 11.16 6.13
CA ARG A 225 13.22 10.44 6.99
C ARG A 225 12.90 8.95 7.08
N ASN A 226 11.62 8.61 7.25
CA ASN A 226 11.17 7.23 7.35
C ASN A 226 11.38 6.51 6.02
N TRP A 227 10.95 7.12 4.92
CA TRP A 227 11.16 6.55 3.60
C TRP A 227 12.63 6.38 3.27
N GLY A 228 13.43 7.40 3.47
CA GLY A 228 14.89 7.32 3.28
C GLY A 228 15.57 6.21 4.11
N TYR A 229 15.04 5.91 5.31
CA TYR A 229 15.50 4.77 6.10
C TYR A 229 15.17 3.44 5.41
N TYR A 230 13.93 3.26 4.93
CA TYR A 230 13.52 2.03 4.25
C TYR A 230 14.28 1.79 2.94
N VAL A 231 14.51 2.84 2.16
CA VAL A 231 15.35 2.74 0.94
C VAL A 231 16.79 2.29 1.27
N ARG A 232 17.40 2.83 2.33
CA ARG A 232 18.73 2.38 2.77
C ARG A 232 18.72 0.96 3.33
N LYS A 233 17.62 0.55 4.00
CA LYS A 233 17.43 -0.81 4.49
C LYS A 233 17.29 -1.78 3.32
N LEU A 234 16.49 -1.42 2.31
CA LEU A 234 16.31 -2.21 1.09
C LEU A 234 17.65 -2.47 0.39
N LYS A 235 18.47 -1.44 0.19
CA LYS A 235 19.80 -1.61 -0.41
C LYS A 235 20.68 -2.62 0.32
N ARG A 236 20.66 -2.61 1.65
CA ARG A 236 21.41 -3.59 2.46
C ARG A 236 20.82 -5.00 2.35
N TRP A 237 19.51 -5.09 2.31
CA TRP A 237 18.77 -6.34 2.17
C TRP A 237 19.09 -7.01 0.82
N GLU A 238 19.00 -6.26 -0.29
CA GLU A 238 19.34 -6.72 -1.64
C GLU A 238 20.82 -7.16 -1.73
N GLN A 239 21.74 -6.41 -1.12
CA GLN A 239 23.16 -6.78 -1.08
C GLN A 239 23.40 -8.09 -0.32
N ALA A 240 22.68 -8.34 0.76
CA ALA A 240 22.80 -9.59 1.52
C ALA A 240 22.29 -10.80 0.73
N TRP A 241 21.26 -10.62 -0.09
CA TRP A 241 20.76 -11.69 -0.97
C TRP A 241 21.65 -11.94 -2.19
N ALA A 242 22.35 -10.94 -2.69
CA ALA A 242 23.27 -11.07 -3.81
C ALA A 242 24.60 -11.74 -3.46
N GLN A 243 24.92 -11.90 -2.17
CA GLN A 243 26.13 -12.62 -1.76
C GLN A 243 25.90 -14.13 -1.89
N PRO A 244 26.78 -14.89 -2.59
CA PRO A 244 26.69 -16.33 -2.60
C PRO A 244 26.79 -16.86 -1.17
N ALA A 245 25.93 -17.83 -0.84
CA ALA A 245 26.01 -18.51 0.45
C ALA A 245 27.46 -18.95 0.68
N VAL A 246 28.08 -18.44 1.74
CA VAL A 246 29.41 -18.92 2.15
C VAL A 246 29.22 -20.40 2.48
N SER A 247 29.76 -21.28 1.62
CA SER A 247 29.74 -22.72 1.89
C SER A 247 30.41 -22.97 3.23
N PRO A 248 29.84 -23.78 4.11
CA PRO A 248 30.41 -24.13 5.41
C PRO A 248 31.73 -24.87 5.29
#